data_2b83abc3e0c8d63c21fec6d4a39a0c2f
#
_entry.id   2b83abc3e0c8d63c21fec6d4a39a0c2f
#
_cell.length_a   1.000
_cell.length_b   1.000
_cell.length_c   1.000
_cell.angle_alpha   90.00
_cell.angle_beta   90.00
_cell.angle_gamma   90.00
#
_symmetry.space_group_name_H-M   'P 1'
#
loop_
_entity.id
_entity.type
_entity.pdbx_description
1 polymer ?
#
loop_
_entity_poly.entity_id
_entity_poly.type
_entity_poly.pdbx_seq_one_letter_code
_entity_poly.pdbx_strand_id
1 'polypeptide(L)'
;LRLSEFDADTVNALLGDMSREATEIVAAGAGSEGLTETRVAFMRYVGQGHEISVPLPAGSLTAADAGHIRATFEAEYTNLYGRTIPGQEPEILSWTLTVSAPTVHAEVPAEAPVGAPAPKPVGSRSVFDPARREDVDYPIYTRDDLVPGTAIAGPALIVEDQTTTVVTSTFDVAVNPLGYLMLTSKRAA
;
A
#
# COMPACT_ATOMS: atom_id res chain seq x y z
N LEU A 1 24.25 6.71 16.16
CA LEU A 1 24.50 8.13 16.49
C LEU A 1 23.60 8.54 17.63
N ARG A 2 24.16 8.98 18.77
CA ARG A 2 23.37 9.60 19.83
C ARG A 2 22.91 10.98 19.40
N LEU A 3 21.73 11.37 19.82
CA LEU A 3 21.17 12.66 19.39
C LEU A 3 21.95 13.85 19.97
N SER A 4 22.61 13.69 21.13
CA SER A 4 23.55 14.68 21.68
C SER A 4 24.83 14.87 20.85
N GLU A 5 25.15 13.90 19.99
CA GLU A 5 26.31 13.91 19.09
C GLU A 5 25.89 14.23 17.64
N PHE A 6 24.68 14.79 17.47
CA PHE A 6 24.14 15.09 16.14
C PHE A 6 24.99 16.17 15.46
N ASP A 7 25.62 15.77 14.34
CA ASP A 7 26.37 16.65 13.45
C ASP A 7 25.64 16.80 12.13
N ALA A 8 25.04 17.96 11.92
CA ALA A 8 24.23 18.24 10.73
C ALA A 8 25.02 18.12 9.42
N ASP A 9 26.29 18.51 9.40
CA ASP A 9 27.11 18.45 8.17
C ASP A 9 27.36 17.01 7.75
N THR A 10 27.73 16.15 8.69
CA THR A 10 27.92 14.71 8.44
C THR A 10 26.62 14.04 7.97
N VAL A 11 25.49 14.35 8.64
CA VAL A 11 24.21 13.76 8.27
C VAL A 11 23.72 14.25 6.91
N ASN A 12 23.88 15.54 6.60
CA ASN A 12 23.54 16.09 5.29
C ASN A 12 24.40 15.48 4.16
N ALA A 13 25.69 15.25 4.40
CA ALA A 13 26.54 14.59 3.42
C ALA A 13 26.05 13.17 3.12
N LEU A 14 25.74 12.39 4.17
CA LEU A 14 25.17 11.04 4.04
C LEU A 14 23.84 11.06 3.27
N LEU A 15 22.89 11.90 3.70
CA LEU A 15 21.57 12.00 3.05
C LEU A 15 21.68 12.50 1.60
N GLY A 16 22.64 13.39 1.31
CA GLY A 16 22.93 13.87 -0.04
C GLY A 16 23.42 12.75 -0.96
N ASP A 17 24.31 11.89 -0.47
CA ASP A 17 24.80 10.73 -1.23
C ASP A 17 23.68 9.73 -1.48
N MET A 18 22.87 9.42 -0.46
CA MET A 18 21.71 8.55 -0.60
C MET A 18 20.67 9.10 -1.59
N SER A 19 20.39 10.41 -1.52
CA SER A 19 19.45 11.08 -2.42
C SER A 19 19.90 11.01 -3.88
N ARG A 20 21.17 11.27 -4.12
CA ARG A 20 21.75 11.19 -5.47
C ARG A 20 21.62 9.77 -6.06
N GLU A 21 22.05 8.76 -5.31
CA GLU A 21 21.98 7.36 -5.73
C GLU A 21 20.54 6.90 -6.00
N ALA A 22 19.63 7.16 -5.06
CA ALA A 22 18.24 6.79 -5.22
C ALA A 22 17.56 7.53 -6.40
N THR A 23 17.86 8.82 -6.58
CA THR A 23 17.33 9.61 -7.69
C THR A 23 17.80 9.09 -9.04
N GLU A 24 19.09 8.75 -9.18
CA GLU A 24 19.65 8.18 -10.43
C GLU A 24 18.91 6.88 -10.81
N ILE A 25 18.66 6.00 -9.85
CA ILE A 25 17.96 4.73 -10.08
C ILE A 25 16.52 4.96 -10.53
N VAL A 26 15.78 5.81 -9.79
CA VAL A 26 14.36 6.06 -10.09
C VAL A 26 14.19 6.82 -11.40
N ALA A 27 15.04 7.82 -11.66
CA ALA A 27 14.98 8.63 -12.88
C ALA A 27 15.27 7.79 -14.14
N ALA A 28 16.10 6.76 -14.05
CA ALA A 28 16.36 5.85 -15.16
C ALA A 28 15.11 5.09 -15.62
N GLY A 29 14.16 4.83 -14.71
CA GLY A 29 12.92 4.11 -15.03
C GLY A 29 11.70 5.01 -15.27
N ALA A 30 11.62 6.14 -14.57
CA ALA A 30 10.41 6.97 -14.52
C ALA A 30 10.61 8.42 -15.00
N GLY A 31 11.84 8.81 -15.38
CA GLY A 31 12.20 10.20 -15.62
C GLY A 31 12.46 10.96 -14.31
N SER A 32 12.93 12.19 -14.43
CA SER A 32 13.30 13.03 -13.28
C SER A 32 12.24 14.02 -12.83
N GLU A 33 11.10 14.11 -13.53
CA GLU A 33 10.05 15.07 -13.22
C GLU A 33 9.13 14.58 -12.09
N GLY A 34 8.83 15.47 -11.15
CA GLY A 34 7.86 15.21 -10.08
C GLY A 34 8.31 14.18 -9.04
N LEU A 35 9.60 13.85 -8.97
CA LEU A 35 10.11 12.95 -7.95
C LEU A 35 9.89 13.54 -6.55
N THR A 36 9.50 12.71 -5.61
CA THR A 36 9.32 13.06 -4.20
C THR A 36 10.32 12.29 -3.35
N GLU A 37 10.87 12.95 -2.34
CA GLU A 37 11.80 12.37 -1.39
C GLU A 37 11.19 12.37 0.01
N THR A 38 11.25 11.23 0.68
CA THR A 38 10.90 11.10 2.10
C THR A 38 12.07 10.53 2.87
N ARG A 39 12.25 10.99 4.11
CA ARG A 39 13.34 10.60 4.99
C ARG A 39 12.80 10.12 6.32
N VAL A 40 13.36 9.05 6.83
CA VAL A 40 12.99 8.44 8.10
C VAL A 40 14.26 8.05 8.84
N ALA A 41 14.32 8.34 10.13
CA ALA A 41 15.31 7.77 11.04
C ALA A 41 14.68 6.65 11.85
N PHE A 42 15.39 5.53 12.03
CA PHE A 42 15.00 4.51 13.00
C PHE A 42 15.72 4.80 14.31
N MET A 43 14.94 5.07 15.36
CA MET A 43 15.42 5.60 16.62
C MET A 43 14.90 4.80 17.80
N ARG A 44 15.68 4.82 18.90
CA ARG A 44 15.28 4.23 20.18
C ARG A 44 15.90 5.03 21.32
N TYR A 45 15.46 4.79 22.54
CA TYR A 45 16.26 5.20 23.69
C TYR A 45 17.47 4.28 23.84
N VAL A 46 18.62 4.86 24.20
CA VAL A 46 19.86 4.09 24.42
C VAL A 46 19.61 2.92 25.36
N GLY A 47 20.02 1.73 24.93
CA GLY A 47 19.87 0.48 25.68
C GLY A 47 18.54 -0.26 25.45
N GLN A 48 17.60 0.27 24.67
CA GLN A 48 16.41 -0.48 24.27
C GLN A 48 16.69 -1.42 23.10
N GLY A 49 15.94 -2.52 23.04
CA GLY A 49 16.09 -3.53 21.99
C GLY A 49 15.25 -3.27 20.72
N HIS A 50 14.35 -2.27 20.75
CA HIS A 50 13.42 -2.01 19.65
C HIS A 50 13.47 -0.54 19.24
N GLU A 51 13.56 -0.29 17.95
CA GLU A 51 13.50 1.05 17.34
C GLU A 51 12.11 1.37 16.78
N ILE A 52 11.83 2.65 16.66
CA ILE A 52 10.63 3.19 16.00
C ILE A 52 11.03 4.08 14.83
N SER A 53 10.17 4.18 13.83
CA SER A 53 10.36 5.07 12.69
C SER A 53 9.99 6.50 13.06
N VAL A 54 10.87 7.45 12.73
CA VAL A 54 10.72 8.87 13.01
C VAL A 54 10.88 9.66 11.70
N PRO A 55 9.85 10.35 11.22
CA PRO A 55 9.96 11.18 10.03
C PRO A 55 10.94 12.33 10.27
N LEU A 56 11.73 12.62 9.25
CA LEU A 56 12.70 13.70 9.27
C LEU A 56 12.22 14.89 8.42
N PRO A 57 12.67 16.12 8.73
CA PRO A 57 12.41 17.29 7.90
C PRO A 57 12.95 17.11 6.47
N ALA A 58 12.27 17.71 5.52
CA ALA A 58 12.77 17.81 4.15
C ALA A 58 13.91 18.86 4.07
N GLY A 59 14.80 18.67 3.10
CA GLY A 59 15.91 19.60 2.84
C GLY A 59 17.12 19.40 3.75
N SER A 60 17.98 20.42 3.82
CA SER A 60 19.21 20.35 4.62
C SER A 60 18.90 20.56 6.09
N LEU A 61 19.45 19.69 6.92
CA LEU A 61 19.34 19.77 8.37
C LEU A 61 20.33 20.76 8.93
N THR A 62 20.01 21.33 10.09
CA THR A 62 20.85 22.24 10.87
C THR A 62 21.07 21.68 12.28
N ALA A 63 21.98 22.25 13.04
CA ALA A 63 22.17 21.87 14.43
C ALA A 63 20.89 22.03 15.29
N ALA A 64 20.00 22.97 14.94
CA ALA A 64 18.73 23.17 15.61
C ALA A 64 17.74 22.00 15.40
N ASP A 65 17.90 21.23 14.32
CA ASP A 65 17.01 20.12 13.99
C ASP A 65 17.16 18.93 14.95
N ALA A 66 18.27 18.82 15.69
CA ALA A 66 18.40 17.81 16.75
C ALA A 66 17.27 17.91 17.79
N GLY A 67 16.88 19.15 18.16
CA GLY A 67 15.75 19.39 19.07
C GLY A 67 14.41 18.99 18.46
N HIS A 68 14.21 19.28 17.17
CA HIS A 68 13.01 18.89 16.44
C HIS A 68 12.89 17.37 16.28
N ILE A 69 13.99 16.69 15.91
CA ILE A 69 14.06 15.23 15.79
C ILE A 69 13.73 14.57 17.14
N ARG A 70 14.27 15.10 18.25
CA ARG A 70 13.92 14.62 19.59
C ARG A 70 12.43 14.74 19.88
N ALA A 71 11.85 15.90 19.63
CA ALA A 71 10.43 16.14 19.88
C ALA A 71 9.54 15.21 19.05
N THR A 72 9.89 15.01 17.77
CA THR A 72 9.18 14.07 16.89
C THR A 72 9.30 12.63 17.39
N PHE A 73 10.51 12.20 17.77
CA PHE A 73 10.72 10.88 18.37
C PHE A 73 9.86 10.68 19.62
N GLU A 74 9.86 11.64 20.55
CA GLU A 74 9.08 11.54 21.79
C GLU A 74 7.57 11.51 21.54
N ALA A 75 7.09 12.23 20.52
CA ALA A 75 5.69 12.19 20.08
C ALA A 75 5.31 10.80 19.52
N GLU A 76 6.12 10.27 18.59
CA GLU A 76 5.88 8.93 18.01
C GLU A 76 6.00 7.84 19.07
N TYR A 77 6.97 7.97 19.98
CA TYR A 77 7.13 7.04 21.10
C TYR A 77 5.91 7.06 22.04
N THR A 78 5.37 8.25 22.30
CA THR A 78 4.16 8.40 23.13
C THR A 78 2.93 7.83 22.42
N ASN A 79 2.80 8.01 21.11
CA ASN A 79 1.73 7.41 20.32
C ASN A 79 1.72 5.89 20.42
N LEU A 80 2.91 5.25 20.39
CA LEU A 80 3.06 3.80 20.43
C LEU A 80 2.94 3.21 21.83
N TYR A 81 3.53 3.88 22.84
CA TYR A 81 3.71 3.32 24.19
C TYR A 81 2.95 4.08 25.30
N GLY A 82 2.25 5.17 24.96
CA GLY A 82 1.48 5.97 25.91
C GLY A 82 2.31 6.85 26.86
N ARG A 83 3.65 6.85 26.72
CA ARG A 83 4.57 7.61 27.58
C ARG A 83 5.93 7.79 26.93
N THR A 84 6.71 8.75 27.40
CA THR A 84 8.18 8.85 27.17
C THR A 84 8.97 8.25 28.33
N ILE A 85 10.30 8.17 28.20
CA ILE A 85 11.20 7.77 29.29
C ILE A 85 12.04 8.99 29.70
N PRO A 86 11.66 9.71 30.77
CA PRO A 86 12.37 10.90 31.20
C PRO A 86 13.85 10.63 31.51
N GLY A 87 14.73 11.53 31.05
CA GLY A 87 16.17 11.42 31.32
C GLY A 87 16.93 10.43 30.44
N GLN A 88 16.24 9.66 29.60
CA GLN A 88 16.88 8.79 28.63
C GLN A 88 17.20 9.52 27.33
N GLU A 89 18.35 9.18 26.76
CA GLU A 89 18.81 9.77 25.50
C GLU A 89 18.35 8.95 24.30
N PRO A 90 17.77 9.58 23.26
CA PRO A 90 17.52 8.89 22.00
C PRO A 90 18.81 8.71 21.18
N GLU A 91 18.88 7.59 20.47
CA GLU A 91 19.91 7.31 19.48
C GLU A 91 19.28 6.94 18.14
N ILE A 92 19.94 7.34 17.05
CA ILE A 92 19.58 6.98 15.67
C ILE A 92 20.43 5.77 15.29
N LEU A 93 19.77 4.70 14.85
CA LEU A 93 20.40 3.46 14.43
C LEU A 93 20.63 3.42 12.93
N SER A 94 19.62 3.83 12.17
CA SER A 94 19.70 3.84 10.72
C SER A 94 18.89 4.97 10.12
N TRP A 95 19.23 5.32 8.89
CA TRP A 95 18.58 6.31 8.06
C TRP A 95 17.98 5.63 6.84
N THR A 96 16.79 6.02 6.49
CA THR A 96 16.11 5.57 5.27
C THR A 96 15.69 6.79 4.47
N LEU A 97 16.05 6.78 3.20
CA LEU A 97 15.64 7.77 2.22
C LEU A 97 14.92 7.04 1.09
N THR A 98 13.74 7.50 0.76
CA THR A 98 12.93 6.93 -0.33
C THR A 98 12.69 8.01 -1.37
N VAL A 99 13.02 7.71 -2.62
CA VAL A 99 12.65 8.52 -3.78
C VAL A 99 11.55 7.81 -4.54
N SER A 100 10.47 8.51 -4.83
CA SER A 100 9.31 7.97 -5.53
C SER A 100 8.95 8.83 -6.73
N ALA A 101 8.63 8.19 -7.84
CA ALA A 101 8.00 8.86 -8.98
C ALA A 101 6.50 9.06 -8.72
N PRO A 102 5.88 10.10 -9.31
CA PRO A 102 4.45 10.29 -9.21
C PRO A 102 3.72 9.08 -9.81
N THR A 103 2.74 8.57 -9.10
CA THR A 103 1.87 7.52 -9.63
C THR A 103 0.94 8.14 -10.67
N VAL A 104 1.10 7.73 -11.92
CA VAL A 104 0.11 8.06 -12.96
C VAL A 104 -1.12 7.21 -12.66
N HIS A 105 -2.13 7.79 -12.05
CA HIS A 105 -3.42 7.14 -11.96
C HIS A 105 -4.01 7.09 -13.37
N ALA A 106 -4.29 5.89 -13.88
CA ALA A 106 -5.08 5.76 -15.10
C ALA A 106 -6.41 6.48 -14.87
N GLU A 107 -6.79 7.37 -15.80
CA GLU A 107 -8.12 7.97 -15.76
C GLU A 107 -9.14 6.83 -15.80
N VAL A 108 -9.92 6.73 -14.73
CA VAL A 108 -11.04 5.77 -14.69
C VAL A 108 -12.10 6.32 -15.64
N PRO A 109 -12.45 5.62 -16.71
CA PRO A 109 -13.57 6.03 -17.55
C PRO A 109 -14.80 6.26 -16.67
N ALA A 110 -15.45 7.40 -16.79
CA ALA A 110 -16.51 7.85 -15.87
C ALA A 110 -17.72 6.91 -15.83
N GLU A 111 -17.94 6.12 -16.90
CA GLU A 111 -19.07 5.18 -16.97
C GLU A 111 -18.63 3.85 -17.57
N ALA A 112 -19.06 2.75 -16.93
CA ALA A 112 -19.00 1.44 -17.57
C ALA A 112 -20.03 1.40 -18.70
N PRO A 113 -19.75 0.72 -19.84
CA PRO A 113 -20.79 0.39 -20.79
C PRO A 113 -21.90 -0.36 -20.02
N VAL A 114 -23.10 0.22 -19.98
CA VAL A 114 -24.23 -0.41 -19.26
C VAL A 114 -24.71 -1.61 -20.10
N GLY A 115 -24.71 -2.80 -19.46
CA GLY A 115 -25.44 -3.93 -19.99
C GLY A 115 -24.73 -4.77 -21.05
N ALA A 116 -23.43 -4.98 -20.95
CA ALA A 116 -22.80 -6.04 -21.74
C ALA A 116 -23.45 -7.38 -21.37
N PRO A 117 -23.90 -8.19 -22.37
CA PRO A 117 -24.53 -9.47 -22.07
C PRO A 117 -23.56 -10.40 -21.36
N ALA A 118 -24.03 -11.08 -20.32
CA ALA A 118 -23.23 -12.13 -19.68
C ALA A 118 -22.95 -13.24 -20.70
N PRO A 119 -21.70 -13.73 -20.80
CA PRO A 119 -21.39 -14.88 -21.65
C PRO A 119 -22.12 -16.13 -21.13
N LYS A 120 -22.25 -17.12 -21.98
CA LYS A 120 -22.75 -18.42 -21.54
C LYS A 120 -21.68 -19.10 -20.66
N PRO A 121 -22.08 -19.78 -19.57
CA PRO A 121 -21.13 -20.57 -18.80
C PRO A 121 -20.53 -21.69 -19.65
N VAL A 122 -19.25 -21.93 -19.49
CA VAL A 122 -18.50 -23.00 -20.18
C VAL A 122 -18.71 -24.37 -19.52
N GLY A 123 -19.31 -24.43 -18.35
CA GLY A 123 -19.60 -25.62 -17.59
C GLY A 123 -20.20 -25.30 -16.22
N SER A 124 -20.27 -26.30 -15.37
CA SER A 124 -20.63 -26.14 -13.96
C SER A 124 -19.80 -27.08 -13.08
N ARG A 125 -19.72 -26.75 -11.79
CA ARG A 125 -19.05 -27.57 -10.79
C ARG A 125 -19.82 -27.52 -9.48
N SER A 126 -19.98 -28.68 -8.83
CA SER A 126 -20.52 -28.74 -7.47
C SER A 126 -19.51 -28.19 -6.48
N VAL A 127 -19.93 -27.18 -5.70
CA VAL A 127 -19.13 -26.45 -4.71
C VAL A 127 -19.91 -26.33 -3.42
N PHE A 128 -19.28 -26.60 -2.27
CA PHE A 128 -19.92 -26.37 -0.98
C PHE A 128 -20.14 -24.86 -0.77
N ASP A 129 -21.41 -24.45 -0.67
CA ASP A 129 -21.78 -23.06 -0.39
C ASP A 129 -21.96 -22.86 1.12
N PRO A 130 -21.07 -22.05 1.78
CA PRO A 130 -21.11 -21.89 3.23
C PRO A 130 -22.36 -21.14 3.72
N ALA A 131 -23.00 -20.33 2.87
CA ALA A 131 -24.22 -19.60 3.23
C ALA A 131 -25.46 -20.51 3.21
N ARG A 132 -25.47 -21.48 2.29
CA ARG A 132 -26.53 -22.48 2.16
C ARG A 132 -26.29 -23.74 2.99
N ARG A 133 -25.00 -23.98 3.34
CA ARG A 133 -24.52 -25.19 4.02
C ARG A 133 -24.81 -26.48 3.25
N GLU A 134 -24.74 -26.41 1.94
CA GLU A 134 -24.98 -27.51 1.02
C GLU A 134 -24.08 -27.38 -0.23
N ASP A 135 -23.93 -28.47 -0.97
CA ASP A 135 -23.28 -28.46 -2.28
C ASP A 135 -24.24 -27.85 -3.32
N VAL A 136 -23.76 -26.88 -4.07
CA VAL A 136 -24.50 -26.13 -5.09
C VAL A 136 -23.73 -26.18 -6.41
N ASP A 137 -24.42 -26.34 -7.50
CA ASP A 137 -23.81 -26.26 -8.83
C ASP A 137 -23.52 -24.83 -9.20
N TYR A 138 -22.23 -24.48 -9.27
CA TYR A 138 -21.74 -23.16 -9.67
C TYR A 138 -21.44 -23.17 -11.17
N PRO A 139 -22.06 -22.31 -11.99
CA PRO A 139 -21.67 -22.10 -13.36
C PRO A 139 -20.25 -21.55 -13.46
N ILE A 140 -19.52 -22.02 -14.48
CA ILE A 140 -18.12 -21.64 -14.74
C ILE A 140 -18.09 -20.66 -15.90
N TYR A 141 -17.41 -19.54 -15.72
CA TYR A 141 -17.16 -18.50 -16.74
C TYR A 141 -15.64 -18.32 -16.91
N THR A 142 -15.20 -18.10 -18.15
CA THR A 142 -13.81 -17.73 -18.42
C THR A 142 -13.64 -16.22 -18.23
N ARG A 143 -12.60 -15.82 -17.53
CA ARG A 143 -12.32 -14.42 -17.24
C ARG A 143 -12.18 -13.55 -18.50
N ASP A 144 -11.53 -14.10 -19.53
CA ASP A 144 -11.28 -13.40 -20.80
C ASP A 144 -12.56 -13.08 -21.58
N ASP A 145 -13.65 -13.79 -21.33
CA ASP A 145 -14.95 -13.54 -21.96
C ASP A 145 -15.74 -12.43 -21.24
N LEU A 146 -15.25 -11.95 -20.09
CA LEU A 146 -15.93 -10.94 -19.28
C LEU A 146 -15.40 -9.54 -19.62
N VAL A 147 -16.16 -8.79 -20.36
CA VAL A 147 -15.84 -7.41 -20.76
C VAL A 147 -16.42 -6.41 -19.76
N PRO A 148 -15.92 -5.14 -19.71
CA PRO A 148 -16.51 -4.08 -18.90
C PRO A 148 -18.02 -3.93 -19.14
N GLY A 149 -18.78 -3.83 -18.05
CA GLY A 149 -20.24 -3.78 -18.09
C GLY A 149 -20.94 -5.14 -17.99
N THR A 150 -20.21 -6.26 -18.05
CA THR A 150 -20.77 -7.60 -17.78
C THR A 150 -21.15 -7.72 -16.32
N ALA A 151 -22.34 -8.26 -16.05
CA ALA A 151 -22.80 -8.60 -14.70
C ALA A 151 -23.27 -10.06 -14.65
N ILE A 152 -22.89 -10.77 -13.58
CA ILE A 152 -23.24 -12.16 -13.34
C ILE A 152 -23.81 -12.26 -11.92
N ALA A 153 -24.99 -12.86 -11.82
CA ALA A 153 -25.55 -13.18 -10.52
C ALA A 153 -24.83 -14.42 -9.93
N GLY A 154 -24.43 -14.32 -8.66
CA GLY A 154 -23.89 -15.50 -7.97
C GLY A 154 -24.96 -16.51 -7.59
N PRO A 155 -24.61 -17.78 -7.38
CA PRO A 155 -23.23 -18.28 -7.33
C PRO A 155 -22.58 -18.45 -8.70
N ALA A 156 -21.24 -18.33 -8.76
CA ALA A 156 -20.46 -18.52 -9.99
C ALA A 156 -18.98 -18.80 -9.71
N LEU A 157 -18.29 -19.43 -10.65
CA LEU A 157 -16.83 -19.53 -10.71
C LEU A 157 -16.33 -18.74 -11.91
N ILE A 158 -15.37 -17.85 -11.72
CA ILE A 158 -14.69 -17.14 -12.82
C ILE A 158 -13.26 -17.65 -12.84
N VAL A 159 -12.91 -18.39 -13.88
CA VAL A 159 -11.60 -19.05 -14.01
C VAL A 159 -10.65 -18.24 -14.87
N GLU A 160 -9.40 -18.23 -14.45
CA GLU A 160 -8.23 -17.65 -15.12
C GLU A 160 -7.14 -18.72 -15.19
N ASP A 161 -6.04 -18.45 -15.89
CA ASP A 161 -4.94 -19.42 -16.05
C ASP A 161 -4.32 -19.88 -14.72
N GLN A 162 -4.25 -18.98 -13.73
CA GLN A 162 -3.56 -19.22 -12.46
C GLN A 162 -4.46 -19.11 -11.24
N THR A 163 -5.66 -18.55 -11.38
CA THR A 163 -6.57 -18.29 -10.27
C THR A 163 -8.02 -18.58 -10.61
N THR A 164 -8.87 -18.62 -9.60
CA THR A 164 -10.32 -18.69 -9.75
C THR A 164 -10.98 -17.78 -8.74
N THR A 165 -11.83 -16.88 -9.22
CA THR A 165 -12.68 -16.07 -8.34
C THR A 165 -13.95 -16.85 -8.03
N VAL A 166 -14.19 -17.11 -6.75
CA VAL A 166 -15.39 -17.78 -6.25
C VAL A 166 -16.41 -16.74 -5.83
N VAL A 167 -17.47 -16.60 -6.60
CA VAL A 167 -18.63 -15.76 -6.27
C VAL A 167 -19.64 -16.62 -5.54
N THR A 168 -19.77 -16.46 -4.23
CA THR A 168 -20.73 -17.25 -3.45
C THR A 168 -22.18 -16.81 -3.71
N SER A 169 -23.15 -17.59 -3.25
CA SER A 169 -24.58 -17.27 -3.41
C SER A 169 -25.01 -15.92 -2.81
N THR A 170 -24.20 -15.36 -1.90
CA THR A 170 -24.44 -14.07 -1.23
C THR A 170 -23.86 -12.86 -1.94
N PHE A 171 -23.16 -13.04 -3.07
CA PHE A 171 -22.60 -11.97 -3.85
C PHE A 171 -23.04 -12.03 -5.31
N ASP A 172 -23.09 -10.86 -5.93
CA ASP A 172 -23.09 -10.70 -7.39
C ASP A 172 -21.75 -10.13 -7.83
N VAL A 173 -21.40 -10.31 -9.08
CA VAL A 173 -20.17 -9.77 -9.64
C VAL A 173 -20.46 -8.95 -10.89
N ALA A 174 -19.76 -7.82 -11.05
CA ALA A 174 -19.76 -7.02 -12.26
C ALA A 174 -18.33 -6.63 -12.66
N VAL A 175 -18.12 -6.41 -13.95
CA VAL A 175 -16.85 -5.92 -14.48
C VAL A 175 -16.93 -4.40 -14.61
N ASN A 176 -16.05 -3.67 -13.90
CA ASN A 176 -16.00 -2.23 -13.95
C ASN A 176 -15.30 -1.71 -15.24
N PRO A 177 -15.28 -0.38 -15.51
CA PRO A 177 -14.64 0.18 -16.70
C PRO A 177 -13.14 -0.13 -16.83
N LEU A 178 -12.46 -0.39 -15.72
CA LEU A 178 -11.04 -0.77 -15.70
C LEU A 178 -10.81 -2.27 -15.88
N GLY A 179 -11.89 -3.05 -16.05
CA GLY A 179 -11.82 -4.49 -16.18
C GLY A 179 -11.72 -5.24 -14.85
N TYR A 180 -11.88 -4.61 -13.70
CA TYR A 180 -11.85 -5.30 -12.41
C TYR A 180 -13.16 -6.01 -12.10
N LEU A 181 -13.08 -7.17 -11.45
CA LEU A 181 -14.23 -7.86 -10.89
C LEU A 181 -14.65 -7.21 -9.59
N MET A 182 -15.84 -6.62 -9.58
CA MET A 182 -16.47 -5.97 -8.42
C MET A 182 -17.51 -6.91 -7.83
N LEU A 183 -17.22 -7.48 -6.64
CA LEU A 183 -18.18 -8.34 -5.93
C LEU A 183 -19.02 -7.48 -4.99
N THR A 184 -20.33 -7.53 -5.17
CA THR A 184 -21.30 -6.77 -4.35
C THR A 184 -22.14 -7.74 -3.52
N SER A 185 -22.21 -7.52 -2.21
CA SER A 185 -23.03 -8.34 -1.33
C SER A 185 -24.51 -8.14 -1.62
N LYS A 186 -25.26 -9.25 -1.72
CA LYS A 186 -26.74 -9.26 -1.82
C LYS A 186 -27.45 -8.93 -0.51
N ARG A 187 -26.73 -8.94 0.62
CA ARG A 187 -27.31 -8.50 1.88
C ARG A 187 -27.41 -6.98 1.84
N ALA A 188 -28.65 -6.48 1.86
CA ALA A 188 -28.89 -5.06 2.12
C ALA A 188 -28.24 -4.68 3.47
N ALA A 189 -27.58 -3.50 3.49
CA ALA A 189 -27.04 -2.91 4.71
C ALA A 189 -28.17 -2.57 5.66
#